data_fe4df2cb732b5d35641d4a1b9857c2c2
#
_entry.id   fe4df2cb732b5d35641d4a1b9857c2c2
#
_cell.length_a   1.000
_cell.length_b   1.000
_cell.length_c   1.000
_cell.angle_alpha   90.00
_cell.angle_beta   90.00
_cell.angle_gamma   90.00
#
_symmetry.space_group_name_H-M   'P 1'
#
loop_
_entity.id
_entity.type
_entity.pdbx_description
1 polymer ?
#
loop_
_entity_poly.entity_id
_entity_poly.type
_entity_poly.pdbx_seq_one_letter_code
_entity_poly.pdbx_strand_id
1 'polypeptide(L)'
;PRYYRYWNNNSTYNIALSSYGHIRYKGGTAVTFSEQGTVLNGTIADETTIGLGENEYGFVAFKSGTALDFYDNGAVKMGTLAEDTKLRPVGWQNNAIDMENAGFVEFKAKSTVSLTPAGEVTSCTTKEALKWKNNGLEIELPANTVINFSEQGAVAVTE
;
A
#
# COMPACT_ATOMS: atom_id res chain seq x y z
N PRO A 1 8.21 -21.67 3.56
CA PRO A 1 9.54 -21.51 3.00
C PRO A 1 9.49 -20.62 1.77
N ARG A 2 10.54 -19.95 1.55
CA ARG A 2 10.67 -19.04 0.45
C ARG A 2 11.92 -19.37 -0.34
N TYR A 3 11.80 -19.27 -1.65
CA TYR A 3 12.89 -19.54 -2.52
C TYR A 3 13.07 -18.39 -3.46
N TYR A 4 14.31 -18.13 -3.85
CA TYR A 4 14.63 -17.07 -4.78
C TYR A 4 15.62 -17.56 -5.80
N ARG A 5 15.53 -16.98 -6.98
CA ARG A 5 16.45 -17.19 -8.07
C ARG A 5 16.87 -15.84 -8.57
N TYR A 6 18.14 -15.58 -8.57
CA TYR A 6 18.58 -14.23 -8.89
C TYR A 6 20.01 -14.17 -9.34
N TRP A 7 20.46 -15.22 -9.93
CA TRP A 7 21.89 -15.34 -10.20
C TRP A 7 22.32 -14.62 -11.44
N ASN A 8 21.43 -14.21 -12.29
CA ASN A 8 21.75 -13.49 -13.50
C ASN A 8 21.56 -12.02 -13.28
N ASN A 9 22.52 -11.23 -13.71
CA ASN A 9 22.48 -9.80 -13.50
C ASN A 9 21.34 -9.09 -14.19
N ASN A 10 20.83 -9.67 -15.26
CA ASN A 10 19.74 -9.08 -16.03
C ASN A 10 18.43 -9.81 -15.83
N SER A 11 18.37 -10.68 -14.85
CA SER A 11 17.18 -11.46 -14.56
C SER A 11 16.33 -10.81 -13.52
N THR A 12 15.08 -11.21 -13.48
CA THR A 12 14.20 -10.87 -12.36
C THR A 12 14.37 -11.95 -11.31
N TYR A 13 14.10 -11.57 -10.07
CA TYR A 13 14.09 -12.51 -8.97
C TYR A 13 12.67 -13.03 -8.77
N ASN A 14 12.54 -14.34 -8.59
CA ASN A 14 11.26 -14.94 -8.26
C ASN A 14 11.30 -15.33 -6.79
N ILE A 15 10.44 -14.72 -6.01
CA ILE A 15 10.37 -14.95 -4.58
C ILE A 15 8.98 -15.44 -4.25
N ALA A 16 8.91 -16.62 -3.66
CA ALA A 16 7.63 -17.18 -3.22
C ALA A 16 7.32 -16.66 -1.82
N LEU A 17 6.20 -16.00 -1.68
CA LEU A 17 5.71 -15.51 -0.40
C LEU A 17 4.46 -16.31 -0.05
N SER A 18 4.37 -16.73 1.20
CA SER A 18 3.27 -17.60 1.64
C SER A 18 1.89 -16.97 1.44
N SER A 19 1.79 -15.66 1.55
CA SER A 19 0.50 -14.97 1.45
C SER A 19 0.19 -14.44 0.06
N TYR A 20 1.20 -14.27 -0.78
CA TYR A 20 1.03 -13.54 -2.04
C TYR A 20 1.47 -14.32 -3.28
N GLY A 21 2.01 -15.52 -3.09
CA GLY A 21 2.55 -16.28 -4.20
C GLY A 21 3.91 -15.75 -4.65
N HIS A 22 4.10 -15.64 -5.94
CA HIS A 22 5.40 -15.24 -6.49
C HIS A 22 5.38 -13.77 -6.91
N ILE A 23 6.37 -13.04 -6.41
CA ILE A 23 6.61 -11.67 -6.83
C ILE A 23 7.93 -11.66 -7.61
N ARG A 24 7.90 -11.08 -8.79
CA ARG A 24 9.10 -10.97 -9.63
C ARG A 24 9.74 -9.61 -9.41
N TYR A 25 11.02 -9.61 -9.09
CA TYR A 25 11.77 -8.39 -8.89
C TYR A 25 12.63 -8.08 -10.11
N LYS A 26 12.75 -6.79 -10.41
CA LYS A 26 13.46 -6.33 -11.60
C LYS A 26 14.95 -6.64 -11.47
N GLY A 27 15.52 -7.23 -12.53
CA GLY A 27 16.95 -7.51 -12.58
C GLY A 27 17.78 -6.25 -12.51
N GLY A 28 18.92 -6.32 -11.85
CA GLY A 28 19.79 -5.17 -11.66
C GLY A 28 19.38 -4.21 -10.56
N THR A 29 18.29 -4.51 -9.84
CA THR A 29 17.84 -3.69 -8.71
C THR A 29 18.08 -4.41 -7.39
N ALA A 30 18.26 -3.64 -6.33
CA ALA A 30 18.53 -4.20 -5.01
C ALA A 30 17.27 -4.80 -4.39
N VAL A 31 17.43 -5.93 -3.71
CA VAL A 31 16.37 -6.56 -2.91
C VAL A 31 16.93 -6.71 -1.50
N THR A 32 16.19 -6.20 -0.53
CA THR A 32 16.60 -6.22 0.88
C THR A 32 15.83 -7.31 1.62
N PHE A 33 16.53 -8.05 2.46
CA PHE A 33 15.97 -9.16 3.23
C PHE A 33 16.11 -8.91 4.73
N SER A 34 15.17 -9.46 5.49
CA SER A 34 15.29 -9.52 6.94
C SER A 34 16.30 -10.62 7.33
N GLU A 35 16.65 -10.69 8.60
CA GLU A 35 17.53 -11.76 9.10
C GLU A 35 16.93 -13.14 8.87
N GLN A 36 15.61 -13.25 8.80
CA GLN A 36 14.94 -14.52 8.55
C GLN A 36 14.76 -14.82 7.06
N GLY A 37 15.26 -13.96 6.18
CA GLY A 37 15.17 -14.17 4.74
C GLY A 37 13.86 -13.69 4.13
N THR A 38 13.06 -12.92 4.84
CA THR A 38 11.84 -12.31 4.31
C THR A 38 12.21 -11.06 3.51
N VAL A 39 11.59 -10.87 2.36
CA VAL A 39 11.85 -9.65 1.58
C VAL A 39 11.27 -8.45 2.31
N LEU A 40 12.08 -7.42 2.47
CA LEU A 40 11.66 -6.15 3.07
C LEU A 40 11.46 -5.06 2.03
N ASN A 41 12.20 -5.12 0.92
CA ASN A 41 12.12 -4.10 -0.12
C ASN A 41 12.66 -4.64 -1.42
N GLY A 42 12.06 -4.23 -2.52
CA GLY A 42 12.56 -4.52 -3.85
C GLY A 42 11.78 -3.75 -4.89
N THR A 43 12.31 -3.69 -6.11
CA THR A 43 11.62 -3.07 -7.25
C THR A 43 10.94 -4.17 -8.05
N ILE A 44 9.63 -4.10 -8.18
CA ILE A 44 8.88 -5.16 -8.87
C ILE A 44 9.03 -5.03 -10.38
N ALA A 45 9.15 -6.17 -11.06
CA ALA A 45 9.34 -6.22 -12.50
C ALA A 45 8.03 -6.02 -13.26
N ASP A 46 6.94 -6.54 -12.71
CA ASP A 46 5.63 -6.54 -13.34
C ASP A 46 4.60 -5.91 -12.43
N GLU A 47 3.48 -5.46 -13.00
CA GLU A 47 2.35 -5.05 -12.20
C GLU A 47 1.94 -6.24 -11.30
N THR A 48 1.85 -6.00 -10.01
CA THR A 48 1.65 -7.05 -9.01
C THR A 48 0.42 -6.75 -8.17
N THR A 49 -0.51 -7.70 -8.12
CA THR A 49 -1.74 -7.56 -7.35
C THR A 49 -1.62 -8.32 -6.04
N ILE A 50 -1.85 -7.65 -4.93
CA ILE A 50 -1.69 -8.20 -3.59
C ILE A 50 -2.96 -7.95 -2.78
N GLY A 51 -3.42 -8.97 -2.04
CA GLY A 51 -4.53 -8.82 -1.10
C GLY A 51 -4.05 -8.15 0.18
N LEU A 52 -4.80 -7.18 0.65
CA LEU A 52 -4.49 -6.46 1.89
C LEU A 52 -5.35 -6.98 3.03
N GLY A 53 -4.77 -6.99 4.22
CA GLY A 53 -5.47 -7.41 5.42
C GLY A 53 -6.06 -8.80 5.29
N GLU A 54 -5.31 -9.72 4.74
CA GLU A 54 -5.78 -11.08 4.44
C GLU A 54 -7.03 -11.06 3.54
N ASN A 55 -7.04 -10.12 2.58
CA ASN A 55 -8.12 -9.88 1.63
C ASN A 55 -9.33 -9.17 2.25
N GLU A 56 -9.19 -8.72 3.48
CA GLU A 56 -10.29 -8.02 4.16
C GLU A 56 -10.58 -6.67 3.51
N TYR A 57 -9.55 -6.01 3.00
CA TYR A 57 -9.67 -4.70 2.35
C TYR A 57 -9.50 -4.77 0.83
N GLY A 58 -9.54 -5.99 0.28
CA GLY A 58 -9.50 -6.18 -1.17
C GLY A 58 -8.10 -6.36 -1.72
N PHE A 59 -8.02 -6.32 -3.03
CA PHE A 59 -6.77 -6.52 -3.76
C PHE A 59 -6.33 -5.20 -4.36
N VAL A 60 -5.01 -4.99 -4.34
CA VAL A 60 -4.41 -3.75 -4.84
C VAL A 60 -3.35 -4.09 -5.88
N ALA A 61 -3.41 -3.41 -7.03
CA ALA A 61 -2.41 -3.55 -8.07
C ALA A 61 -1.32 -2.51 -7.85
N PHE A 62 -0.08 -2.97 -7.77
CA PHE A 62 1.10 -2.12 -7.63
C PHE A 62 1.82 -2.02 -8.96
N LYS A 63 2.31 -0.81 -9.26
CA LYS A 63 2.86 -0.48 -10.58
C LYS A 63 4.21 -1.12 -10.80
N SER A 64 4.40 -1.69 -12.00
CA SER A 64 5.71 -2.25 -12.40
C SER A 64 6.80 -1.18 -12.37
N GLY A 65 8.01 -1.60 -12.07
CA GLY A 65 9.16 -0.71 -12.05
C GLY A 65 9.23 0.18 -10.82
N THR A 66 8.38 -0.06 -9.82
CA THR A 66 8.35 0.75 -8.59
C THR A 66 8.74 -0.09 -7.38
N ALA A 67 9.16 0.58 -6.32
CA ALA A 67 9.56 -0.09 -5.09
C ALA A 67 8.35 -0.60 -4.33
N LEU A 68 8.50 -1.75 -3.69
CA LEU A 68 7.49 -2.35 -2.85
C LEU A 68 8.15 -2.73 -1.53
N ASP A 69 7.64 -2.18 -0.44
CA ASP A 69 8.19 -2.42 0.89
C ASP A 69 7.24 -3.30 1.70
N PHE A 70 7.82 -4.16 2.52
CA PHE A 70 7.06 -5.09 3.36
C PHE A 70 7.46 -4.97 4.81
N TYR A 71 6.52 -5.26 5.69
CA TYR A 71 6.79 -5.51 7.09
C TYR A 71 7.39 -6.90 7.27
N ASP A 72 8.00 -7.17 8.42
CA ASP A 72 8.61 -8.46 8.71
C ASP A 72 7.62 -9.63 8.59
N ASN A 73 6.35 -9.37 8.82
CA ASN A 73 5.31 -10.41 8.74
C ASN A 73 4.80 -10.64 7.31
N GLY A 74 5.36 -9.93 6.33
CA GLY A 74 4.97 -10.09 4.93
C GLY A 74 3.87 -9.15 4.46
N ALA A 75 3.29 -8.35 5.34
CA ALA A 75 2.28 -7.37 4.94
C ALA A 75 2.93 -6.23 4.16
N VAL A 76 2.20 -5.67 3.21
CA VAL A 76 2.71 -4.54 2.43
C VAL A 76 2.80 -3.30 3.32
N LYS A 77 3.95 -2.65 3.28
CA LYS A 77 4.20 -1.43 4.03
C LYS A 77 4.03 -0.18 3.17
N MET A 78 4.53 -0.22 1.94
CA MET A 78 4.47 0.91 1.03
C MET A 78 4.64 0.43 -0.40
N GLY A 79 3.95 1.09 -1.31
CA GLY A 79 4.09 0.81 -2.74
C GLY A 79 3.46 1.91 -3.57
N THR A 80 3.53 1.78 -4.89
CA THR A 80 2.95 2.74 -5.82
C THR A 80 1.76 2.09 -6.51
N LEU A 81 0.61 2.75 -6.45
CA LEU A 81 -0.62 2.23 -7.04
C LEU A 81 -0.53 2.21 -8.57
N ALA A 82 -0.97 1.11 -9.18
CA ALA A 82 -1.02 1.01 -10.64
C ALA A 82 -2.21 1.73 -11.22
N GLU A 83 -3.30 1.81 -10.46
CA GLU A 83 -4.56 2.41 -10.92
C GLU A 83 -5.26 3.09 -9.75
N ASP A 84 -6.31 3.86 -10.05
CA ASP A 84 -7.15 4.46 -9.01
C ASP A 84 -7.73 3.32 -8.17
N THR A 85 -7.59 3.42 -6.86
CA THR A 85 -7.89 2.30 -5.96
C THR A 85 -8.66 2.78 -4.73
N LYS A 86 -9.68 2.03 -4.36
CA LYS A 86 -10.45 2.31 -3.15
C LYS A 86 -9.90 1.52 -1.98
N LEU A 87 -9.52 2.23 -0.93
CA LEU A 87 -8.92 1.65 0.27
C LEU A 87 -9.50 2.32 1.50
N ARG A 88 -9.35 1.67 2.65
CA ARG A 88 -9.80 2.23 3.92
C ARG A 88 -8.63 2.87 4.66
N PRO A 89 -8.74 4.15 5.00
CA PRO A 89 -7.74 4.81 5.85
C PRO A 89 -7.81 4.28 7.28
N VAL A 90 -6.69 4.37 7.98
CA VAL A 90 -6.65 4.02 9.40
C VAL A 90 -7.63 4.91 10.16
N GLY A 91 -8.36 4.34 11.11
CA GLY A 91 -9.37 5.07 11.88
C GLY A 91 -10.68 5.29 11.15
N TRP A 92 -10.90 4.64 10.01
CA TRP A 92 -12.10 4.84 9.20
C TRP A 92 -13.38 4.55 9.98
N GLN A 93 -13.35 3.63 10.94
CA GLN A 93 -14.54 3.24 11.69
C GLN A 93 -15.16 4.42 12.42
N ASN A 94 -14.33 5.34 12.91
CA ASN A 94 -14.79 6.49 13.70
C ASN A 94 -14.77 7.80 12.93
N ASN A 95 -14.05 7.86 11.83
CA ASN A 95 -13.77 9.13 11.16
C ASN A 95 -14.35 9.25 9.76
N ALA A 96 -14.76 8.14 9.14
CA ALA A 96 -15.45 8.19 7.87
C ALA A 96 -16.85 8.76 8.07
N ILE A 97 -17.22 9.73 7.26
CA ILE A 97 -18.54 10.36 7.34
C ILE A 97 -19.53 9.62 6.48
N ASP A 98 -19.13 9.28 5.26
CA ASP A 98 -19.98 8.59 4.30
C ASP A 98 -19.87 7.07 4.50
N MET A 99 -20.76 6.53 5.33
CA MET A 99 -20.76 5.11 5.63
C MET A 99 -21.39 4.26 4.50
N GLU A 100 -21.95 4.89 3.49
CA GLU A 100 -22.43 4.13 2.32
C GLU A 100 -21.26 3.46 1.60
N ASN A 101 -20.10 4.08 1.64
CA ASN A 101 -18.88 3.51 1.07
C ASN A 101 -18.11 2.65 2.07
N ALA A 102 -18.68 2.40 3.25
CA ALA A 102 -18.06 1.57 4.29
C ALA A 102 -16.61 2.00 4.61
N GLY A 103 -16.36 3.29 4.59
CA GLY A 103 -15.04 3.85 4.89
C GLY A 103 -14.06 3.83 3.74
N PHE A 104 -14.42 3.29 2.59
CA PHE A 104 -13.52 3.27 1.43
C PHE A 104 -13.36 4.65 0.82
N VAL A 105 -12.12 5.00 0.51
CA VAL A 105 -11.75 6.27 -0.09
C VAL A 105 -10.99 5.95 -1.37
N GLU A 106 -11.28 6.68 -2.45
CA GLU A 106 -10.56 6.47 -3.70
C GLU A 106 -9.26 7.25 -3.71
N PHE A 107 -8.16 6.53 -3.96
CA PHE A 107 -6.82 7.09 -4.05
C PHE A 107 -6.33 7.02 -5.49
N LYS A 108 -5.47 7.95 -5.82
CA LYS A 108 -5.06 8.21 -7.19
C LYS A 108 -4.01 7.24 -7.68
N ALA A 109 -4.15 6.80 -8.94
CA ALA A 109 -3.14 6.00 -9.63
C ALA A 109 -1.78 6.70 -9.63
N LYS A 110 -0.72 5.91 -9.62
CA LYS A 110 0.67 6.37 -9.66
C LYS A 110 1.12 7.10 -8.41
N SER A 111 0.29 7.12 -7.36
CA SER A 111 0.67 7.71 -6.09
C SER A 111 1.21 6.63 -5.15
N THR A 112 2.06 7.07 -4.23
CA THR A 112 2.63 6.18 -3.22
C THR A 112 1.64 6.01 -2.08
N VAL A 113 1.37 4.76 -1.71
CA VAL A 113 0.51 4.44 -0.58
C VAL A 113 1.34 3.84 0.54
N SER A 114 1.11 4.31 1.77
CA SER A 114 1.68 3.71 2.98
C SER A 114 0.56 3.06 3.76
N LEU A 115 0.83 1.87 4.29
CA LEU A 115 -0.19 1.03 4.91
C LEU A 115 0.26 0.55 6.28
N THR A 116 -0.73 0.24 7.13
CA THR A 116 -0.46 -0.48 8.38
C THR A 116 -0.30 -1.97 8.08
N PRO A 117 0.21 -2.77 9.01
CA PRO A 117 0.23 -4.23 8.82
C PRO A 117 -1.15 -4.83 8.60
N ALA A 118 -2.21 -4.16 9.03
CA ALA A 118 -3.59 -4.61 8.80
C ALA A 118 -4.12 -4.20 7.42
N GLY A 119 -3.37 -3.42 6.64
CA GLY A 119 -3.79 -3.03 5.30
C GLY A 119 -4.56 -1.72 5.21
N GLU A 120 -4.56 -0.93 6.27
CA GLU A 120 -5.23 0.37 6.27
C GLU A 120 -4.26 1.48 5.88
N VAL A 121 -4.76 2.48 5.16
CA VAL A 121 -3.93 3.56 4.63
C VAL A 121 -3.52 4.55 5.71
N THR A 122 -2.23 4.82 5.80
CA THR A 122 -1.71 5.90 6.66
C THR A 122 -1.37 7.13 5.84
N SER A 123 -1.07 6.98 4.56
CA SER A 123 -0.76 8.10 3.69
C SER A 123 -0.99 7.72 2.23
N CYS A 124 -1.67 8.57 1.49
CA CYS A 124 -1.79 8.41 0.04
C CYS A 124 -2.39 9.70 -0.55
N THR A 125 -2.39 9.77 -1.89
CA THR A 125 -2.94 10.92 -2.60
C THR A 125 -4.40 10.66 -2.96
N THR A 126 -5.29 11.57 -2.58
CA THR A 126 -6.71 11.44 -2.88
C THR A 126 -7.00 11.67 -4.35
N LYS A 127 -7.94 10.92 -4.89
CA LYS A 127 -8.44 11.11 -6.26
C LYS A 127 -9.45 12.25 -6.30
N GLU A 128 -10.31 12.32 -5.29
CA GLU A 128 -11.37 13.31 -5.20
C GLU A 128 -11.38 13.95 -3.82
N ALA A 129 -12.10 15.07 -3.70
CA ALA A 129 -12.26 15.70 -2.40
C ALA A 129 -12.94 14.74 -1.43
N LEU A 130 -12.52 14.76 -0.19
CA LEU A 130 -12.95 13.81 0.82
C LEU A 130 -13.49 14.53 2.05
N LYS A 131 -14.69 14.15 2.50
CA LYS A 131 -15.22 14.61 3.78
C LYS A 131 -14.83 13.61 4.85
N TRP A 132 -14.25 14.10 5.90
CA TRP A 132 -13.67 13.25 6.96
C TRP A 132 -13.80 13.94 8.30
N LYS A 133 -13.76 13.18 9.38
CA LYS A 133 -13.72 13.75 10.73
C LYS A 133 -12.28 13.86 11.19
N ASN A 134 -11.92 15.04 11.64
CA ASN A 134 -10.62 15.31 12.23
C ASN A 134 -10.82 15.68 13.67
N ASN A 135 -10.49 14.77 14.59
CA ASN A 135 -10.69 14.95 16.04
C ASN A 135 -12.15 15.32 16.35
N GLY A 136 -13.08 14.64 15.68
CA GLY A 136 -14.51 14.86 15.91
C GLY A 136 -15.13 15.98 15.09
N LEU A 137 -14.32 16.75 14.37
CA LEU A 137 -14.81 17.84 13.54
C LEU A 137 -14.86 17.40 12.08
N GLU A 138 -15.99 17.67 11.44
CA GLU A 138 -16.14 17.37 10.01
C GLU A 138 -15.37 18.39 9.19
N ILE A 139 -14.46 17.88 8.34
CA ILE A 139 -13.66 18.70 7.45
C ILE A 139 -13.74 18.16 6.03
N GLU A 140 -13.35 18.98 5.07
CA GLU A 140 -13.21 18.55 3.68
C GLU A 140 -11.74 18.60 3.29
N LEU A 141 -11.24 17.47 2.79
CA LEU A 141 -9.87 17.34 2.32
C LEU A 141 -9.86 17.47 0.80
N PRO A 142 -8.89 18.20 0.22
CA PRO A 142 -8.89 18.42 -1.22
C PRO A 142 -8.51 17.17 -2.01
N ALA A 143 -8.91 17.16 -3.28
CA ALA A 143 -8.51 16.15 -4.25
C ALA A 143 -7.03 16.32 -4.62
N ASN A 144 -6.43 15.28 -5.16
CA ASN A 144 -5.04 15.31 -5.68
C ASN A 144 -4.03 15.78 -4.63
N THR A 145 -4.25 15.39 -3.38
CA THR A 145 -3.46 15.86 -2.26
C THR A 145 -3.02 14.68 -1.41
N VAL A 146 -1.80 14.71 -0.92
CA VAL A 146 -1.30 13.68 -0.02
C VAL A 146 -1.88 13.91 1.36
N ILE A 147 -2.62 12.94 1.85
CA ILE A 147 -3.25 12.99 3.17
C ILE A 147 -2.58 11.97 4.07
N ASN A 148 -2.27 12.37 5.28
CA ASN A 148 -1.74 11.49 6.33
C ASN A 148 -2.84 11.25 7.36
N PHE A 149 -3.11 9.99 7.66
CA PHE A 149 -4.15 9.60 8.62
C PHE A 149 -3.50 9.01 9.86
N SER A 150 -4.05 9.32 11.03
CA SER A 150 -3.58 8.74 12.28
C SER A 150 -4.68 7.89 12.91
N GLU A 151 -4.29 6.99 13.80
CA GLU A 151 -5.23 6.13 14.51
C GLU A 151 -6.20 6.92 15.39
N GLN A 152 -5.77 8.09 15.88
CA GLN A 152 -6.60 8.93 16.72
C GLN A 152 -7.55 9.82 15.92
N GLY A 153 -7.57 9.67 14.60
CA GLY A 153 -8.45 10.45 13.76
C GLY A 153 -7.93 11.81 13.38
N ALA A 154 -6.66 12.08 13.66
CA ALA A 154 -6.03 13.31 13.18
C ALA A 154 -5.64 13.11 11.72
N VAL A 155 -5.82 14.14 10.91
CA VAL A 155 -5.39 14.13 9.52
C VAL A 155 -4.52 15.34 9.26
N ALA A 156 -3.55 15.16 8.37
CA ALA A 156 -2.66 16.23 7.96
C ALA A 156 -2.47 16.18 6.45
N VAL A 157 -2.43 17.35 5.83
CA VAL A 157 -2.19 17.49 4.40
C VAL A 157 -0.71 17.80 4.20
N THR A 158 -0.09 17.03 3.29
CA THR A 158 1.30 17.28 2.92
C THR A 158 1.32 18.03 1.59
N GLU A 159 1.97 19.16 1.59
CA GLU A 159 2.13 19.96 0.38
C GLU A 159 3.41 19.64 -0.37
#